data_5743d4563e1e904665946c997327572f
#
_entry.id   5743d4563e1e904665946c997327572f
#
_cell.length_a   1.000
_cell.length_b   1.000
_cell.length_c   1.000
_cell.angle_alpha   90.00
_cell.angle_beta   90.00
_cell.angle_gamma   90.00
#
_symmetry.space_group_name_H-M   'P 1'
#
loop_
_entity.id
_entity.type
_entity.pdbx_description
1 polymer ?
#
loop_
_entity_poly.entity_id
_entity_poly.type
_entity_poly.pdbx_seq_one_letter_code
_entity_poly.pdbx_strand_id
1 'polypeptide(L)'
;MPFDHFSFIAPIYARTTYSERETMQKLAGLPVKGRLLDVGGGTGRVAIALCDLVDEVVVADASLGMLKQADRSTLKPACSNSELLPFSNDFFDRVLMVDALHHVIDQPATAREMYRVLKPGGRIVIEEPDIRSFGVKLIALTEKLLLMRSHFLTPYQITALFNSAKSTVHSMDASAWVVIEKPGQEHG
;
A
#
# COMPACT_ATOMS: atom_id res chain seq x y z
N MET A 1 16.35 -15.75 -8.94
CA MET A 1 15.17 -14.97 -8.53
C MET A 1 14.56 -15.66 -7.34
N PRO A 2 14.18 -14.96 -6.27
CA PRO A 2 13.42 -15.58 -5.20
C PRO A 2 12.10 -16.13 -5.76
N PHE A 3 11.62 -17.22 -5.18
CA PHE A 3 10.40 -17.88 -5.61
C PHE A 3 9.20 -16.96 -5.36
N ASP A 4 8.41 -16.69 -6.39
CA ASP A 4 7.22 -15.82 -6.31
C ASP A 4 6.03 -16.63 -5.77
N HIS A 5 5.91 -16.71 -4.45
CA HIS A 5 4.82 -17.41 -3.76
C HIS A 5 3.45 -16.79 -4.10
N PHE A 6 3.40 -15.49 -4.36
CA PHE A 6 2.14 -14.76 -4.60
C PHE A 6 1.51 -15.13 -5.95
N SER A 7 2.28 -15.47 -6.96
CA SER A 7 1.76 -15.92 -8.25
C SER A 7 0.82 -17.12 -8.14
N PHE A 8 1.01 -18.02 -7.16
CA PHE A 8 0.16 -19.20 -6.98
C PHE A 8 -1.21 -18.88 -6.37
N ILE A 9 -1.28 -17.85 -5.52
CA ILE A 9 -2.53 -17.45 -4.84
C ILE A 9 -3.27 -16.34 -5.59
N ALA A 10 -2.65 -15.76 -6.63
CA ALA A 10 -3.21 -14.66 -7.41
C ALA A 10 -4.66 -14.91 -7.91
N PRO A 11 -5.05 -16.09 -8.43
CA PRO A 11 -6.43 -16.33 -8.87
C PRO A 11 -7.45 -16.32 -7.73
N ILE A 12 -7.02 -16.63 -6.51
CA ILE A 12 -7.88 -16.59 -5.30
C ILE A 12 -8.05 -15.13 -4.87
N TYR A 13 -6.96 -14.38 -4.79
CA TYR A 13 -6.97 -12.96 -4.43
C TYR A 13 -7.80 -12.12 -5.41
N ALA A 14 -7.74 -12.41 -6.71
CA ALA A 14 -8.52 -11.71 -7.73
C ALA A 14 -10.04 -11.82 -7.55
N ARG A 15 -10.51 -12.83 -6.78
CA ARG A 15 -11.93 -13.03 -6.50
C ARG A 15 -12.40 -12.38 -5.20
N THR A 16 -11.49 -11.82 -4.40
CA THR A 16 -11.85 -11.16 -3.16
C THR A 16 -12.20 -9.70 -3.42
N THR A 17 -13.19 -9.19 -2.70
CA THR A 17 -13.56 -7.77 -2.70
C THR A 17 -12.89 -7.05 -1.55
N TYR A 18 -12.60 -5.76 -1.73
CA TYR A 18 -12.08 -4.93 -0.66
C TYR A 18 -13.26 -4.41 0.19
N SER A 19 -13.31 -4.81 1.46
CA SER A 19 -14.42 -4.48 2.36
C SER A 19 -14.31 -3.07 2.96
N GLU A 20 -13.07 -2.54 3.10
CA GLU A 20 -12.78 -1.30 3.82
C GLU A 20 -12.79 -0.04 2.93
N ARG A 21 -13.55 -0.07 1.82
CA ARG A 21 -13.61 1.03 0.85
C ARG A 21 -13.93 2.38 1.50
N GLU A 22 -14.96 2.46 2.35
CA GLU A 22 -15.40 3.72 2.97
C GLU A 22 -14.34 4.29 3.91
N THR A 23 -13.70 3.44 4.70
CA THR A 23 -12.61 3.81 5.57
C THR A 23 -11.43 4.34 4.79
N MET A 24 -10.99 3.63 3.74
CA MET A 24 -9.90 4.06 2.87
C MET A 24 -10.23 5.38 2.18
N GLN A 25 -11.45 5.53 1.65
CA GLN A 25 -11.92 6.77 1.01
C GLN A 25 -11.78 7.96 1.96
N LYS A 26 -12.23 7.82 3.20
CA LYS A 26 -12.15 8.86 4.23
C LYS A 26 -10.70 9.19 4.59
N LEU A 27 -9.87 8.19 4.87
CA LEU A 27 -8.49 8.37 5.30
C LEU A 27 -7.60 8.93 4.18
N ALA A 28 -7.78 8.47 2.96
CA ALA A 28 -7.08 8.99 1.79
C ALA A 28 -7.61 10.37 1.34
N GLY A 29 -8.75 10.83 1.85
CA GLY A 29 -9.38 12.08 1.43
C GLY A 29 -9.80 12.03 -0.04
N LEU A 30 -10.56 10.99 -0.40
CA LEU A 30 -11.13 10.81 -1.73
C LEU A 30 -12.59 11.29 -1.75
N PRO A 31 -13.15 11.73 -2.90
CA PRO A 31 -12.50 11.76 -4.22
C PRO A 31 -11.47 12.87 -4.37
N VAL A 32 -10.55 12.70 -5.32
CA VAL A 32 -9.57 13.72 -5.71
C VAL A 32 -9.33 13.66 -7.21
N LYS A 33 -9.22 14.82 -7.86
CA LYS A 33 -8.73 14.88 -9.24
C LYS A 33 -7.22 14.61 -9.22
N GLY A 34 -6.77 13.59 -9.92
CA GLY A 34 -5.38 13.23 -9.98
C GLY A 34 -5.12 11.73 -10.02
N ARG A 35 -3.92 11.33 -9.60
CA ARG A 35 -3.41 9.97 -9.70
C ARG A 35 -3.30 9.30 -8.34
N LEU A 36 -3.71 8.04 -8.31
CA LEU A 36 -3.53 7.15 -7.15
C LEU A 36 -2.53 6.06 -7.51
N LEU A 37 -1.58 5.78 -6.61
CA LEU A 37 -0.68 4.64 -6.67
C LEU A 37 -1.03 3.65 -5.57
N ASP A 38 -1.23 2.38 -5.95
CA ASP A 38 -1.38 1.24 -5.03
C ASP A 38 -0.08 0.43 -5.06
N VAL A 39 0.75 0.57 -4.01
CA VAL A 39 2.07 -0.07 -3.88
C VAL A 39 1.93 -1.43 -3.22
N GLY A 40 2.42 -2.48 -3.88
CA GLY A 40 2.16 -3.87 -3.47
C GLY A 40 0.70 -4.25 -3.73
N GLY A 41 0.03 -3.58 -4.68
CA GLY A 41 -1.41 -3.72 -4.91
C GLY A 41 -1.85 -5.05 -5.53
N GLY A 42 -0.89 -5.90 -5.91
CA GLY A 42 -1.13 -7.27 -6.35
C GLY A 42 -2.08 -7.37 -7.55
N THR A 43 -3.25 -7.95 -7.34
CA THR A 43 -4.30 -8.10 -8.36
C THR A 43 -5.11 -6.82 -8.60
N GLY A 44 -4.84 -5.74 -7.87
CA GLY A 44 -5.56 -4.48 -7.96
C GLY A 44 -6.90 -4.46 -7.19
N ARG A 45 -7.08 -5.33 -6.22
CA ARG A 45 -8.32 -5.46 -5.42
C ARG A 45 -8.73 -4.15 -4.75
N VAL A 46 -7.78 -3.43 -4.16
CA VAL A 46 -8.02 -2.13 -3.53
C VAL A 46 -8.19 -1.05 -4.59
N ALA A 47 -7.30 -1.04 -5.58
CA ALA A 47 -7.28 -0.10 -6.68
C ALA A 47 -8.62 -0.05 -7.44
N ILE A 48 -9.19 -1.21 -7.80
CA ILE A 48 -10.48 -1.29 -8.51
C ILE A 48 -11.63 -0.77 -7.66
N ALA A 49 -11.59 -0.97 -6.35
CA ALA A 49 -12.62 -0.48 -5.45
C ALA A 49 -12.63 1.05 -5.30
N LEU A 50 -11.57 1.75 -5.72
CA LEU A 50 -11.41 3.20 -5.57
C LEU A 50 -11.28 3.93 -6.91
N CYS A 51 -11.31 3.23 -8.04
CA CYS A 51 -10.99 3.79 -9.36
C CYS A 51 -11.95 4.90 -9.82
N ASP A 52 -13.19 4.87 -9.35
CA ASP A 52 -14.22 5.89 -9.63
C ASP A 52 -14.02 7.21 -8.83
N LEU A 53 -13.08 7.23 -7.90
CA LEU A 53 -12.80 8.36 -7.00
C LEU A 53 -11.57 9.17 -7.42
N VAL A 54 -10.88 8.79 -8.50
CA VAL A 54 -9.67 9.44 -9.03
C VAL A 54 -9.65 9.39 -10.56
N ASP A 55 -8.80 10.21 -11.19
CA ASP A 55 -8.71 10.24 -12.66
C ASP A 55 -7.90 9.05 -13.22
N GLU A 56 -6.92 8.55 -12.46
CA GLU A 56 -6.04 7.47 -12.88
C GLU A 56 -5.57 6.63 -11.69
N VAL A 57 -5.55 5.31 -11.86
CA VAL A 57 -5.01 4.37 -10.87
C VAL A 57 -3.87 3.55 -11.45
N VAL A 58 -2.73 3.58 -10.78
CA VAL A 58 -1.56 2.73 -11.06
C VAL A 58 -1.43 1.69 -9.96
N VAL A 59 -1.24 0.43 -10.34
CA VAL A 59 -0.95 -0.68 -9.42
C VAL A 59 0.49 -1.12 -9.63
N ALA A 60 1.34 -0.94 -8.61
CA ALA A 60 2.73 -1.35 -8.64
C ALA A 60 2.93 -2.60 -7.76
N ASP A 61 3.50 -3.66 -8.33
CA ASP A 61 3.77 -4.90 -7.61
C ASP A 61 4.99 -5.62 -8.18
N ALA A 62 5.74 -6.34 -7.34
CA ALA A 62 6.88 -7.13 -7.77
C ALA A 62 6.47 -8.45 -8.45
N SER A 63 5.28 -8.97 -8.12
CA SER A 63 4.75 -10.20 -8.69
C SER A 63 4.04 -9.96 -10.03
N LEU A 64 4.70 -10.35 -11.11
CA LEU A 64 4.07 -10.32 -12.44
C LEU A 64 2.83 -11.24 -12.52
N GLY A 65 2.81 -12.32 -11.74
CA GLY A 65 1.66 -13.24 -11.65
C GLY A 65 0.43 -12.57 -11.08
N MET A 66 0.60 -11.75 -10.03
CA MET A 66 -0.47 -10.93 -9.45
C MET A 66 -0.98 -9.89 -10.45
N LEU A 67 -0.08 -9.11 -11.05
CA LEU A 67 -0.42 -8.05 -12.00
C LEU A 67 -1.12 -8.56 -13.28
N LYS A 68 -0.92 -9.81 -13.68
CA LYS A 68 -1.65 -10.43 -14.79
C LYS A 68 -3.15 -10.59 -14.52
N GLN A 69 -3.56 -10.60 -13.26
CA GLN A 69 -4.97 -10.69 -12.84
C GLN A 69 -5.63 -9.31 -12.71
N ALA A 70 -4.85 -8.22 -12.74
CA ALA A 70 -5.40 -6.87 -12.66
C ALA A 70 -6.23 -6.51 -13.89
N ASP A 71 -7.35 -5.84 -13.67
CA ASP A 71 -8.20 -5.33 -14.75
C ASP A 71 -7.52 -4.19 -15.49
N ARG A 72 -6.94 -4.49 -16.64
CA ARG A 72 -6.20 -3.55 -17.50
C ARG A 72 -7.10 -2.55 -18.23
N SER A 73 -8.40 -2.73 -18.23
CA SER A 73 -9.32 -1.75 -18.80
C SER A 73 -9.47 -0.52 -17.91
N THR A 74 -9.24 -0.69 -16.61
CA THR A 74 -9.43 0.34 -15.59
C THR A 74 -8.11 0.73 -14.90
N LEU A 75 -7.22 -0.25 -14.67
CA LEU A 75 -5.99 -0.08 -13.92
C LEU A 75 -4.76 -0.06 -14.82
N LYS A 76 -3.72 0.66 -14.40
CA LYS A 76 -2.40 0.68 -15.06
C LYS A 76 -1.39 -0.14 -14.24
N PRO A 77 -1.18 -1.44 -14.55
CA PRO A 77 -0.23 -2.26 -13.82
C PRO A 77 1.22 -1.92 -14.17
N ALA A 78 2.09 -1.81 -13.17
CA ALA A 78 3.52 -1.58 -13.27
C ALA A 78 4.28 -2.64 -12.46
N CYS A 79 5.12 -3.45 -13.12
CA CYS A 79 5.95 -4.43 -12.42
C CYS A 79 7.19 -3.74 -11.87
N SER A 80 7.29 -3.61 -10.54
CA SER A 80 8.41 -2.94 -9.87
C SER A 80 8.54 -3.37 -8.41
N ASN A 81 9.76 -3.25 -7.88
CA ASN A 81 9.97 -3.31 -6.44
C ASN A 81 9.55 -2.01 -5.79
N SER A 82 8.97 -2.09 -4.60
CA SER A 82 8.53 -0.93 -3.82
C SER A 82 9.71 -0.06 -3.34
N GLU A 83 10.89 -0.65 -3.20
CA GLU A 83 12.12 0.03 -2.80
C GLU A 83 12.75 0.89 -3.91
N LEU A 84 12.26 0.75 -5.16
CA LEU A 84 12.72 1.51 -6.33
C LEU A 84 11.56 1.68 -7.32
N LEU A 85 10.68 2.63 -7.06
CA LEU A 85 9.50 2.90 -7.88
C LEU A 85 9.90 3.63 -9.19
N PRO A 86 9.45 3.15 -10.37
CA PRO A 86 9.85 3.72 -11.66
C PRO A 86 9.04 4.97 -12.04
N PHE A 87 8.77 5.82 -11.06
CA PHE A 87 7.99 7.05 -11.25
C PHE A 87 8.79 8.28 -10.83
N SER A 88 8.47 9.42 -11.44
CA SER A 88 9.08 10.71 -11.10
C SER A 88 8.72 11.14 -9.66
N ASN A 89 9.51 12.06 -9.10
CA ASN A 89 9.16 12.74 -7.87
C ASN A 89 7.83 13.47 -8.05
N ASP A 90 7.05 13.59 -6.97
CA ASP A 90 5.83 14.41 -6.93
C ASP A 90 4.83 14.09 -8.06
N PHE A 91 4.63 12.79 -8.34
CA PHE A 91 3.81 12.32 -9.46
C PHE A 91 2.38 11.95 -9.06
N PHE A 92 2.18 11.39 -7.87
CA PHE A 92 0.88 10.90 -7.39
C PHE A 92 0.25 11.83 -6.34
N ASP A 93 -1.06 11.95 -6.41
CA ASP A 93 -1.84 12.73 -5.44
C ASP A 93 -2.17 11.90 -4.19
N ARG A 94 -2.27 10.57 -4.37
CA ARG A 94 -2.50 9.59 -3.30
C ARG A 94 -1.61 8.37 -3.52
N VAL A 95 -1.09 7.82 -2.43
CA VAL A 95 -0.31 6.57 -2.42
C VAL A 95 -0.90 5.67 -1.35
N LEU A 96 -1.17 4.42 -1.72
CA LEU A 96 -1.69 3.41 -0.82
C LEU A 96 -0.71 2.26 -0.70
N MET A 97 -0.74 1.56 0.43
CA MET A 97 -0.12 0.27 0.63
C MET A 97 -1.00 -0.52 1.60
N VAL A 98 -1.57 -1.63 1.16
CA VAL A 98 -2.54 -2.41 1.92
C VAL A 98 -2.05 -3.85 2.03
N ASP A 99 -1.86 -4.32 3.26
CA ASP A 99 -1.48 -5.70 3.57
C ASP A 99 -0.22 -6.16 2.79
N ALA A 100 0.78 -5.27 2.68
CA ALA A 100 1.94 -5.48 1.84
C ALA A 100 3.28 -5.07 2.48
N LEU A 101 3.29 -4.10 3.40
CA LEU A 101 4.53 -3.58 3.98
C LEU A 101 5.33 -4.64 4.74
N HIS A 102 4.65 -5.55 5.44
CA HIS A 102 5.30 -6.62 6.20
C HIS A 102 6.02 -7.66 5.32
N HIS A 103 5.74 -7.69 4.01
CA HIS A 103 6.43 -8.55 3.04
C HIS A 103 7.64 -7.88 2.38
N VAL A 104 7.80 -6.57 2.55
CA VAL A 104 8.88 -5.79 1.94
C VAL A 104 10.22 -6.07 2.63
N ILE A 105 11.30 -6.17 1.84
CA ILE A 105 12.64 -6.46 2.34
C ILE A 105 13.26 -5.22 3.03
N ASP A 106 13.20 -4.06 2.37
CA ASP A 106 13.69 -2.77 2.89
C ASP A 106 12.52 -1.80 3.07
N GLN A 107 11.83 -1.92 4.19
CA GLN A 107 10.68 -1.06 4.54
C GLN A 107 11.06 0.43 4.60
N PRO A 108 12.24 0.84 5.15
CA PRO A 108 12.69 2.22 5.06
C PRO A 108 12.89 2.74 3.64
N ALA A 109 13.44 1.93 2.72
CA ALA A 109 13.58 2.33 1.32
C ALA A 109 12.21 2.50 0.66
N THR A 110 11.29 1.58 0.90
CA THR A 110 9.91 1.67 0.41
C THR A 110 9.21 2.94 0.90
N ALA A 111 9.32 3.25 2.19
CA ALA A 111 8.74 4.47 2.75
C ALA A 111 9.31 5.73 2.08
N ARG A 112 10.63 5.78 1.84
CA ARG A 112 11.28 6.89 1.11
C ARG A 112 10.73 7.02 -0.31
N GLU A 113 10.58 5.91 -1.04
CA GLU A 113 10.07 5.92 -2.40
C GLU A 113 8.60 6.35 -2.47
N MET A 114 7.75 5.81 -1.57
CA MET A 114 6.35 6.25 -1.47
C MET A 114 6.26 7.76 -1.21
N TYR A 115 7.10 8.29 -0.31
CA TYR A 115 7.12 9.72 -0.01
C TYR A 115 7.71 10.57 -1.15
N ARG A 116 8.70 10.04 -1.88
CA ARG A 116 9.32 10.71 -3.04
C ARG A 116 8.32 10.91 -4.17
N VAL A 117 7.55 9.87 -4.50
CA VAL A 117 6.59 9.92 -5.60
C VAL A 117 5.30 10.64 -5.27
N LEU A 118 5.03 10.89 -3.97
CA LEU A 118 3.87 11.63 -3.50
C LEU A 118 4.06 13.13 -3.73
N LYS A 119 3.07 13.80 -4.29
CA LYS A 119 3.05 15.27 -4.45
C LYS A 119 2.98 16.01 -3.11
N PRO A 120 3.50 17.25 -3.02
CA PRO A 120 3.16 18.15 -1.94
C PRO A 120 1.64 18.29 -1.79
N GLY A 121 1.13 18.27 -0.55
CA GLY A 121 -0.31 18.25 -0.25
C GLY A 121 -0.98 16.88 -0.42
N GLY A 122 -0.23 15.86 -0.85
CA GLY A 122 -0.72 14.49 -1.01
C GLY A 122 -0.77 13.72 0.31
N ARG A 123 -1.35 12.52 0.23
CA ARG A 123 -1.45 11.58 1.36
C ARG A 123 -0.99 10.18 0.99
N ILE A 124 -0.30 9.54 1.94
CA ILE A 124 -0.07 8.09 1.95
C ILE A 124 -1.02 7.48 2.96
N VAL A 125 -1.65 6.36 2.63
CA VAL A 125 -2.39 5.52 3.59
C VAL A 125 -1.82 4.13 3.55
N ILE A 126 -1.39 3.65 4.72
CA ILE A 126 -0.89 2.28 4.91
C ILE A 126 -1.89 1.55 5.81
N GLU A 127 -2.40 0.44 5.33
CA GLU A 127 -3.20 -0.50 6.12
C GLU A 127 -2.37 -1.77 6.32
N GLU A 128 -2.18 -2.17 7.58
CA GLU A 128 -1.45 -3.37 7.96
C GLU A 128 -2.18 -4.13 9.07
N PRO A 129 -2.04 -5.46 9.14
CA PRO A 129 -2.49 -6.23 10.29
C PRO A 129 -1.83 -5.71 11.57
N ASP A 130 -2.61 -5.42 12.59
CA ASP A 130 -2.06 -4.90 13.85
C ASP A 130 -1.42 -6.02 14.68
N ILE A 131 -0.09 -6.10 14.65
CA ILE A 131 0.69 -7.11 15.40
C ILE A 131 0.45 -7.07 16.92
N ARG A 132 -0.19 -6.05 17.44
CA ARG A 132 -0.61 -6.02 18.85
C ARG A 132 -1.78 -6.95 19.14
N SER A 133 -2.60 -7.26 18.10
CA SER A 133 -3.70 -8.21 18.18
C SER A 133 -3.18 -9.66 18.33
N PHE A 134 -3.82 -10.45 19.20
CA PHE A 134 -3.44 -11.85 19.43
C PHE A 134 -3.60 -12.71 18.14
N GLY A 135 -4.68 -12.49 17.37
CA GLY A 135 -4.91 -13.21 16.12
C GLY A 135 -3.83 -12.93 15.08
N VAL A 136 -3.40 -11.66 14.94
CA VAL A 136 -2.31 -11.28 14.03
C VAL A 136 -0.98 -11.89 14.45
N LYS A 137 -0.68 -11.98 15.75
CA LYS A 137 0.52 -12.68 16.24
C LYS A 137 0.54 -14.16 15.84
N LEU A 138 -0.61 -14.81 15.83
CA LEU A 138 -0.72 -16.22 15.40
C LEU A 138 -0.51 -16.33 13.88
N ILE A 139 -1.05 -15.43 13.08
CA ILE A 139 -0.81 -15.37 11.62
C ILE A 139 0.69 -15.16 11.36
N ALA A 140 1.31 -14.18 11.99
CA ALA A 140 2.74 -13.89 11.85
C ALA A 140 3.62 -15.11 12.23
N LEU A 141 3.21 -15.89 13.22
CA LEU A 141 3.90 -17.14 13.59
C LEU A 141 3.75 -18.21 12.50
N THR A 142 2.57 -18.37 11.92
CA THR A 142 2.34 -19.34 10.83
C THR A 142 3.11 -18.96 9.57
N GLU A 143 3.15 -17.68 9.19
CA GLU A 143 3.93 -17.18 8.05
C GLU A 143 5.43 -17.42 8.25
N LYS A 144 5.93 -17.22 9.48
CA LYS A 144 7.31 -17.53 9.84
C LYS A 144 7.63 -19.03 9.70
N LEU A 145 6.69 -19.91 10.09
CA LEU A 145 6.82 -21.37 9.91
C LEU A 145 6.80 -21.78 8.44
N LEU A 146 6.07 -21.03 7.60
CA LEU A 146 6.02 -21.25 6.14
C LEU A 146 7.19 -20.58 5.40
N LEU A 147 8.24 -20.13 6.12
CA LEU A 147 9.41 -19.43 5.58
C LEU A 147 9.08 -18.15 4.81
N MET A 148 7.92 -17.58 5.01
CA MET A 148 7.60 -16.24 4.54
C MET A 148 8.42 -15.24 5.38
N ARG A 149 9.14 -14.34 4.72
CA ARG A 149 10.00 -13.34 5.38
C ARG A 149 9.19 -12.12 5.82
N SER A 150 8.15 -12.35 6.63
CA SER A 150 7.27 -11.26 7.07
C SER A 150 7.85 -10.53 8.27
N HIS A 151 7.92 -9.19 8.19
CA HIS A 151 8.41 -8.30 9.24
C HIS A 151 7.32 -7.30 9.61
N PHE A 152 6.46 -7.68 10.55
CA PHE A 152 5.39 -6.82 11.04
C PHE A 152 5.95 -5.69 11.89
N LEU A 153 5.54 -4.46 11.57
CA LEU A 153 5.81 -3.28 12.37
C LEU A 153 4.59 -2.88 13.17
N THR A 154 4.82 -2.29 14.34
CA THR A 154 3.75 -1.58 15.04
C THR A 154 3.38 -0.30 14.30
N PRO A 155 2.16 0.25 14.46
CA PRO A 155 1.76 1.50 13.81
C PRO A 155 2.73 2.67 14.06
N TYR A 156 3.31 2.75 15.27
CA TYR A 156 4.30 3.79 15.62
C TYR A 156 5.64 3.57 14.92
N GLN A 157 6.04 2.33 14.68
CA GLN A 157 7.25 2.05 13.88
C GLN A 157 7.01 2.41 12.41
N ILE A 158 5.80 2.21 11.88
CA ILE A 158 5.45 2.64 10.52
C ILE A 158 5.53 4.16 10.42
N THR A 159 4.97 4.93 11.37
CA THR A 159 5.10 6.40 11.35
C THR A 159 6.55 6.85 11.38
N ALA A 160 7.40 6.16 12.14
CA ALA A 160 8.83 6.49 12.25
C ALA A 160 9.61 6.33 10.92
N LEU A 161 9.10 5.54 9.97
CA LEU A 161 9.71 5.41 8.64
C LEU A 161 9.65 6.71 7.82
N PHE A 162 8.72 7.61 8.14
CA PHE A 162 8.44 8.83 7.37
C PHE A 162 9.02 10.13 7.98
N ASN A 163 10.02 10.02 8.86
CA ASN A 163 10.82 11.14 9.40
C ASN A 163 10.09 12.47 9.50
N SER A 164 9.46 12.78 10.62
CA SER A 164 8.86 14.09 10.91
C SER A 164 7.67 14.53 10.02
N ALA A 165 7.22 13.70 9.09
CA ALA A 165 5.99 13.99 8.36
C ALA A 165 4.80 13.93 9.34
N LYS A 166 3.80 14.81 9.13
CA LYS A 166 2.58 14.75 9.91
C LYS A 166 1.90 13.41 9.68
N SER A 167 1.69 12.66 10.75
CA SER A 167 1.11 11.32 10.71
C SER A 167 -0.01 11.16 11.72
N THR A 168 -1.02 10.36 11.37
CA THR A 168 -2.09 9.92 12.28
C THR A 168 -2.24 8.41 12.21
N VAL A 169 -2.58 7.82 13.35
CA VAL A 169 -2.77 6.37 13.49
C VAL A 169 -4.22 6.11 13.89
N HIS A 170 -4.87 5.21 13.16
CA HIS A 170 -6.19 4.70 13.48
C HIS A 170 -6.09 3.18 13.66
N SER A 171 -6.70 2.64 14.70
CA SER A 171 -6.79 1.19 14.91
C SER A 171 -8.25 0.79 14.86
N MET A 172 -8.59 -0.13 13.99
CA MET A 172 -9.94 -0.65 13.82
C MET A 172 -9.85 -2.17 13.69
N ASP A 173 -10.56 -2.88 14.55
CA ASP A 173 -10.54 -4.33 14.63
C ASP A 173 -9.11 -4.89 14.78
N ALA A 174 -8.65 -5.70 13.83
CA ALA A 174 -7.32 -6.28 13.80
C ALA A 174 -6.36 -5.55 12.84
N SER A 175 -6.78 -4.41 12.25
CA SER A 175 -5.98 -3.60 11.32
C SER A 175 -5.53 -2.29 11.95
N ALA A 176 -4.35 -1.85 11.57
CA ALA A 176 -3.81 -0.54 11.87
C ALA A 176 -3.70 0.28 10.58
N TRP A 177 -4.15 1.51 10.65
CA TRP A 177 -4.15 2.47 9.54
C TRP A 177 -3.24 3.63 9.88
N VAL A 178 -2.27 3.87 9.05
CA VAL A 178 -1.32 4.97 9.20
C VAL A 178 -1.49 5.93 8.03
N VAL A 179 -1.83 7.18 8.34
CA VAL A 179 -1.97 8.25 7.35
C VAL A 179 -0.77 9.17 7.49
N ILE A 180 -0.09 9.44 6.39
CA ILE A 180 1.05 10.36 6.28
C ILE A 180 0.65 11.50 5.35
N GLU A 181 0.82 12.73 5.79
CA GLU A 181 0.56 13.93 4.98
C GLU A 181 1.88 14.59 4.57
N LYS A 182 2.07 14.78 3.26
CA LYS A 182 3.19 15.60 2.75
C LYS A 182 2.76 17.07 2.76
N PRO A 183 3.51 17.98 3.39
CA PRO A 183 3.17 19.40 3.39
C PRO A 183 2.95 19.93 1.98
N GLY A 184 1.97 20.82 1.81
CA GLY A 184 1.79 21.55 0.57
C GLY A 184 2.98 22.49 0.32
N GLN A 185 3.19 22.92 -0.93
CA GLN A 185 4.12 24.01 -1.19
C GLN A 185 3.50 25.29 -0.61
N GLU A 186 4.20 25.93 0.32
CA GLU A 186 3.86 27.29 0.69
C GLU A 186 4.13 28.18 -0.52
N HIS A 187 3.09 28.79 -1.06
CA HIS A 187 3.24 29.82 -2.09
C HIS A 187 3.72 31.07 -1.35
N GLY A 188 5.02 31.30 -1.38
CA GLY A 188 5.63 32.55 -0.94
C GLY A 188 5.34 33.70 -1.93
#